data_4d2fd9af76aa60fb04b3e0675f83bb23
#
_entry.id   4d2fd9af76aa60fb04b3e0675f83bb23
#
_cell.length_a   1.000
_cell.length_b   1.000
_cell.length_c   1.000
_cell.angle_alpha   90.00
_cell.angle_beta   90.00
_cell.angle_gamma   90.00
#
_symmetry.space_group_name_H-M   'P 1'
#
loop_
_entity.id
_entity.type
_entity.pdbx_description
1 polymer ?
#
loop_
_entity_poly.entity_id
_entity_poly.type
_entity_poly.pdbx_seq_one_letter_code
_entity_poly.pdbx_strand_id
1 'polypeptide(L)'
;MVTCHQTDYVELACMYRYPIKLTMRSGEEVLGTALDTKWNEDKQECIEIKTEDATTELVVLEEISMLEVQIDNPHFRQIAFD
;
A
#
# COMPACT_ATOMS: atom_id res chain seq x y z
N MET A 1 -14.20 -2.24 -3.43
CA MET A 1 -13.65 -3.61 -3.60
C MET A 1 -12.29 -3.53 -4.28
N VAL A 2 -11.32 -4.28 -3.77
CA VAL A 2 -9.97 -4.31 -4.36
C VAL A 2 -9.94 -5.37 -5.47
N THR A 3 -9.49 -4.96 -6.65
CA THR A 3 -9.43 -5.87 -7.81
C THR A 3 -8.08 -6.59 -7.88
N CYS A 4 -7.99 -7.63 -8.71
CA CYS A 4 -6.72 -8.34 -8.92
C CYS A 4 -5.65 -7.42 -9.51
N HIS A 5 -6.02 -6.50 -10.40
CA HIS A 5 -5.07 -5.55 -10.97
C HIS A 5 -4.49 -4.64 -9.88
N GLN A 6 -5.35 -4.18 -8.98
CA GLN A 6 -4.89 -3.33 -7.89
C GLN A 6 -3.95 -4.10 -6.96
N THR A 7 -4.30 -5.36 -6.65
CA THR A 7 -3.44 -6.21 -5.82
C THR A 7 -2.09 -6.46 -6.48
N ASP A 8 -2.08 -6.67 -7.81
CA ASP A 8 -0.83 -6.88 -8.54
C ASP A 8 0.10 -5.68 -8.43
N TYR A 9 -0.44 -4.46 -8.50
CA TYR A 9 0.37 -3.26 -8.34
C TYR A 9 0.88 -3.11 -6.91
N VAL A 10 0.07 -3.47 -5.93
CA VAL A 10 0.50 -3.47 -4.52
C VAL A 10 1.67 -4.44 -4.35
N GLU A 11 1.56 -5.63 -4.95
CA GLU A 11 2.63 -6.62 -4.87
C GLU A 11 3.91 -6.14 -5.54
N LEU A 12 3.80 -5.43 -6.68
CA LEU A 12 4.97 -4.83 -7.32
C LEU A 12 5.65 -3.83 -6.40
N ALA A 13 4.89 -2.97 -5.75
CA ALA A 13 5.45 -2.00 -4.82
C ALA A 13 6.19 -2.70 -3.69
N CYS A 14 5.65 -3.80 -3.19
CA CYS A 14 6.30 -4.58 -2.13
C CYS A 14 7.55 -5.30 -2.62
N MET A 15 7.49 -5.85 -3.84
CA MET A 15 8.61 -6.57 -4.42
C MET A 15 9.84 -5.67 -4.54
N TYR A 16 9.64 -4.42 -4.93
CA TYR A 16 10.73 -3.48 -5.13
C TYR A 16 10.96 -2.57 -3.93
N ARG A 17 10.22 -2.77 -2.85
CA ARG A 17 10.35 -1.97 -1.62
C ARG A 17 10.22 -0.48 -1.90
N TYR A 18 9.23 -0.11 -2.71
CA TYR A 18 9.04 1.29 -3.06
C TYR A 18 8.60 2.12 -1.85
N PRO A 19 9.13 3.35 -1.74
CA PRO A 19 8.56 4.31 -0.81
C PRO A 19 7.20 4.75 -1.33
N ILE A 20 6.18 4.69 -0.48
CA ILE A 20 4.81 4.96 -0.89
C ILE A 20 4.12 5.92 0.06
N LYS A 21 3.10 6.59 -0.49
CA LYS A 21 2.17 7.38 0.30
C LYS A 21 0.78 6.79 0.09
N LEU A 22 0.14 6.44 1.20
CA LEU A 22 -1.24 5.93 1.19
C LEU A 22 -2.17 7.04 1.62
N THR A 23 -3.18 7.32 0.82
CA THR A 23 -4.27 8.20 1.21
C THR A 23 -5.43 7.31 1.60
N MET A 24 -5.84 7.40 2.85
CA MET A 24 -6.92 6.57 3.37
C MET A 24 -8.27 7.16 2.99
N ARG A 25 -9.31 6.35 3.02
CA ARG A 25 -10.67 6.83 2.75
C ARG A 25 -11.10 7.91 3.74
N SER A 26 -10.53 7.88 4.94
CA SER A 26 -10.77 8.90 5.96
C SER A 26 -10.12 10.25 5.63
N GLY A 27 -9.22 10.28 4.65
CA GLY A 27 -8.43 11.46 4.31
C GLY A 27 -7.06 11.48 4.97
N GLU A 28 -6.79 10.55 5.88
CA GLU A 28 -5.48 10.46 6.54
C GLU A 28 -4.44 9.99 5.54
N GLU A 29 -3.21 10.47 5.67
CA GLU A 29 -2.09 10.06 4.83
C GLU A 29 -1.07 9.28 5.66
N VAL A 30 -0.57 8.19 5.07
CA VAL A 30 0.42 7.33 5.71
C VAL A 30 1.61 7.20 4.76
N LEU A 31 2.80 7.49 5.25
CA LEU A 31 4.04 7.36 4.48
C LEU A 31 4.85 6.19 5.01
N GLY A 32 5.43 5.43 4.09
CA GLY A 32 6.26 4.31 4.48
C GLY A 32 6.84 3.58 3.28
N THR A 33 7.55 2.50 3.56
CA THR A 33 8.13 1.64 2.54
C THR A 33 7.29 0.36 2.46
N ALA A 34 6.86 0.00 1.25
CA ALA A 34 6.09 -1.21 1.05
C ALA A 34 6.96 -2.44 1.33
N LEU A 35 6.45 -3.37 2.13
CA LEU A 35 7.20 -4.57 2.51
C LEU A 35 6.57 -5.84 1.97
N ASP A 36 5.28 -6.06 2.24
CA ASP A 36 4.64 -7.33 1.90
C ASP A 36 3.12 -7.18 1.96
N THR A 37 2.42 -8.16 1.43
CA THR A 37 0.97 -8.26 1.61
C THR A 37 0.70 -9.37 2.60
N LYS A 38 -0.26 -9.14 3.48
CA LYS A 38 -0.62 -10.10 4.52
C LYS A 38 -2.11 -10.03 4.81
N TRP A 39 -2.63 -11.08 5.43
CA TRP A 39 -4.00 -11.10 5.93
C TRP A 39 -3.97 -10.80 7.42
N ASN A 40 -4.88 -9.96 7.90
CA ASN A 40 -4.98 -9.69 9.32
C ASN A 40 -5.87 -10.76 10.00
N GLU A 41 -6.11 -10.60 11.29
CA GLU A 41 -6.91 -11.55 12.06
C GLU A 41 -8.35 -11.64 11.58
N ASP A 42 -8.86 -10.57 10.98
CA ASP A 42 -10.22 -10.51 10.44
C ASP A 42 -10.29 -11.00 9.01
N LYS A 43 -9.21 -11.59 8.51
CA LYS A 43 -9.10 -12.11 7.13
C LYS A 43 -9.27 -11.02 6.08
N GLN A 44 -8.86 -9.81 6.40
CA GLN A 44 -8.81 -8.71 5.44
C GLN A 44 -7.41 -8.62 4.86
N GLU A 45 -7.34 -8.38 3.56
CA GLU A 45 -6.04 -8.24 2.89
C GLU A 45 -5.43 -6.89 3.24
N CYS A 46 -4.15 -6.91 3.62
CA CYS A 46 -3.44 -5.72 4.08
C CYS A 46 -2.11 -5.58 3.35
N ILE A 47 -1.60 -4.36 3.32
CA ILE A 47 -0.22 -4.11 2.95
C ILE A 47 0.55 -3.83 4.24
N GLU A 48 1.70 -4.48 4.37
CA GLU A 48 2.62 -4.20 5.48
C GLU A 48 3.59 -3.13 5.03
N ILE A 49 3.71 -2.08 5.80
CA ILE A 49 4.62 -0.98 5.49
C ILE A 49 5.57 -0.74 6.66
N LYS A 50 6.74 -0.19 6.35
CA LYS A 50 7.70 0.24 7.35
C LYS A 50 7.65 1.75 7.41
N THR A 51 7.30 2.29 8.56
CA THR A 51 7.18 3.73 8.75
C THR A 51 8.54 4.38 9.05
N GLU A 52 8.58 5.71 9.09
CA GLU A 52 9.83 6.45 9.28
C GLU A 52 10.52 6.14 10.61
N ASP A 53 9.76 5.80 11.65
CA ASP A 53 10.34 5.45 12.95
C ASP A 53 10.71 3.96 13.03
N ALA A 54 10.81 3.30 11.89
CA ALA A 54 11.26 1.92 11.74
C ALA A 54 10.30 0.88 12.36
N THR A 55 9.04 1.26 12.58
CA THR A 55 8.01 0.31 12.98
C THR A 55 7.28 -0.20 11.76
N THR A 56 6.64 -1.37 11.86
CA THR A 56 5.82 -1.90 10.78
C THR A 56 4.34 -1.77 11.14
N GLU A 57 3.52 -1.52 10.13
CA GLU A 57 2.08 -1.41 10.29
C GLU A 57 1.39 -2.20 9.19
N LEU A 58 0.24 -2.78 9.52
CA LEU A 58 -0.65 -3.39 8.54
C LEU A 58 -1.77 -2.41 8.22
N VAL A 59 -1.94 -2.13 6.92
CA VAL A 59 -2.98 -1.23 6.46
C VAL A 59 -3.95 -2.02 5.58
N VAL A 60 -5.22 -2.03 5.93
CA VAL A 60 -6.24 -2.78 5.19
C VAL A 60 -6.42 -2.12 3.81
N LEU A 61 -6.29 -2.92 2.75
CA LEU A 61 -6.35 -2.38 1.38
C LEU A 61 -7.68 -1.69 1.09
N GLU A 62 -8.78 -2.22 1.58
CA GLU A 62 -10.10 -1.62 1.34
C GLU A 62 -10.31 -0.28 2.01
N GLU A 63 -9.45 0.08 2.97
CA GLU A 63 -9.51 1.38 3.62
C GLU A 63 -8.65 2.43 2.93
N ILE A 64 -7.93 2.04 1.88
CA ILE A 64 -7.07 2.95 1.11
C ILE A 64 -7.86 3.48 -0.07
N SER A 65 -7.78 4.79 -0.31
CA SER A 65 -8.38 5.37 -1.51
C SER A 65 -7.35 5.54 -2.63
N MET A 66 -6.07 5.78 -2.28
CA MET A 66 -5.02 5.92 -3.28
C MET A 66 -3.67 5.52 -2.71
N LEU A 67 -2.87 4.87 -3.55
CA LEU A 67 -1.46 4.55 -3.27
C LEU A 67 -0.61 5.28 -4.30
N GLU A 68 0.35 6.07 -3.83
CA GLU A 68 1.27 6.78 -4.72
C GLU A 68 2.70 6.33 -4.44
N VAL A 69 3.43 6.01 -5.51
CA VAL A 69 4.85 5.65 -5.41
C VAL A 69 5.67 6.93 -5.41
N GLN A 70 6.57 7.07 -4.44
CA GLN A 70 7.31 8.30 -4.21
C GLN A 70 8.67 8.33 -4.90
N ILE A 71 8.92 7.39 -5.83
CA ILE A 71 10.18 7.33 -6.58
C ILE A 71 9.85 7.00 -8.04
N ASP A 72 10.61 7.60 -8.96
CA ASP A 72 10.45 7.30 -10.39
C ASP A 72 10.78 5.84 -10.66
N ASN A 73 9.92 5.17 -11.43
CA ASN A 73 10.10 3.75 -11.73
C ASN A 73 9.34 3.43 -13.02
N PRO A 74 9.65 2.30 -13.69
CA PRO A 74 9.02 1.95 -14.95
C PRO A 74 7.66 1.27 -14.82
N HIS A 75 7.17 1.01 -13.60
CA HIS A 75 5.99 0.18 -13.42
C HIS A 75 4.71 1.00 -13.26
N PHE A 76 4.63 1.88 -12.26
CA PHE A 76 3.45 2.71 -12.08
C PHE A 76 3.75 3.86 -11.13
N ARG A 77 2.93 4.90 -11.20
CA ARG A 77 3.09 6.07 -10.35
C ARG A 77 2.09 6.07 -9.19
N GLN A 78 0.87 5.70 -9.48
CA GLN A 78 -0.18 5.68 -8.48
C GLN A 78 -1.28 4.73 -8.89
N ILE A 79 -2.09 4.32 -7.92
CA ILE A 79 -3.25 3.50 -8.17
C ILE A 79 -4.39 3.92 -7.24
N ALA A 80 -5.58 4.08 -7.81
CA ALA A 80 -6.78 4.40 -7.05
C ALA A 80 -7.54 3.11 -6.75
N PHE A 81 -8.13 3.07 -5.55
CA PHE A 81 -8.83 1.87 -5.07
C PHE A 81 -10.35 2.03 -5.05
N ASP A 82 -10.88 3.02 -5.72
CA ASP A 82 -12.34 3.24 -5.74
C ASP A 82 -13.05 2.44 -6.82
#